data_afd93c74b7620926582b3a2a42395d5f
#
_entry.id   afd93c74b7620926582b3a2a42395d5f
#
_cell.length_a   1.000
_cell.length_b   1.000
_cell.length_c   1.000
_cell.angle_alpha   90.00
_cell.angle_beta   90.00
_cell.angle_gamma   90.00
#
_symmetry.space_group_name_H-M   'P 1'
#
loop_
_entity.id
_entity.type
_entity.pdbx_description
1 polymer ?
#
loop_
_entity_poly.entity_id
_entity_poly.type
_entity_poly.pdbx_seq_one_letter_code
_entity_poly.pdbx_strand_id
1 'polypeptide(L)'
;TVDIPLVFPNRKPHHQLRIAWTKNLPVNHWGQRTDKISLSSSKIIKNFIQKLIEEKITVQEKKFAPEYIQKAWGVFNELLSMEYDFYFPVLFRIQAKLLGNPFTVVPYSYEKYQHILTERDQTISIMEKVFENYDALVLPVTLGSAYKHVEPKYENGMLLNFMEPVKIDGEIIENIAVDTFYTNLFNLMGNPVIVIPIGFTESGLPVGIQVVGRRWSDAKLLIVAKQLFEVAGDFRHPPGFMN
;
A
#
# COMPACT_ATOMS: atom_id res chain seq x y z
N THR A 1 -4.74 -15.29 -23.86
CA THR A 1 -4.09 -13.97 -23.72
C THR A 1 -4.93 -12.96 -24.46
N VAL A 2 -5.53 -12.01 -23.77
CA VAL A 2 -6.19 -10.88 -24.39
C VAL A 2 -5.12 -9.82 -24.58
N ASP A 3 -4.77 -9.52 -25.85
CA ASP A 3 -3.93 -8.38 -26.17
C ASP A 3 -4.72 -7.10 -25.92
N ILE A 4 -4.47 -6.47 -24.78
CA ILE A 4 -4.99 -5.14 -24.49
C ILE A 4 -3.95 -4.15 -25.04
N PRO A 5 -4.24 -3.41 -26.12
CA PRO A 5 -3.30 -2.46 -26.67
C PRO A 5 -3.04 -1.36 -25.64
N LEU A 6 -1.78 -1.14 -25.28
CA LEU A 6 -1.34 -0.03 -24.44
C LEU A 6 -1.49 1.28 -25.22
N VAL A 7 -2.67 1.87 -25.16
CA VAL A 7 -2.92 3.19 -25.74
C VAL A 7 -2.57 4.24 -24.66
N PHE A 8 -1.52 5.01 -24.91
CA PHE A 8 -1.16 6.13 -24.05
C PHE A 8 -2.06 7.35 -24.39
N PRO A 9 -2.87 7.81 -23.44
CA PRO A 9 -3.66 9.01 -23.63
C PRO A 9 -2.75 10.25 -23.66
N ASN A 10 -3.27 11.35 -24.20
CA ASN A 10 -2.57 12.62 -24.17
C ASN A 10 -2.38 13.11 -22.73
N ARG A 11 -1.23 13.75 -22.47
CA ARG A 11 -0.93 14.43 -21.21
C ARG A 11 -1.95 15.54 -20.99
N LYS A 12 -2.56 15.59 -19.80
CA LYS A 12 -3.40 16.70 -19.39
C LYS A 12 -2.55 17.87 -18.87
N PRO A 13 -2.92 19.13 -19.14
CA PRO A 13 -2.35 20.27 -18.42
C PRO A 13 -2.55 20.14 -16.90
N HIS A 14 -1.65 20.65 -16.08
CA HIS A 14 -1.71 20.53 -14.61
C HIS A 14 -3.05 20.98 -14.03
N HIS A 15 -3.61 22.10 -14.49
CA HIS A 15 -4.91 22.62 -14.01
C HIS A 15 -6.12 21.71 -14.33
N GLN A 16 -5.95 20.72 -15.18
CA GLN A 16 -6.98 19.70 -15.48
C GLN A 16 -6.77 18.39 -14.73
N LEU A 17 -5.62 18.23 -14.05
CA LEU A 17 -5.39 17.06 -13.21
C LEU A 17 -6.17 17.19 -11.91
N ARG A 18 -6.82 16.10 -11.53
CA ARG A 18 -7.58 15.98 -10.28
C ARG A 18 -7.03 14.80 -9.48
N ILE A 19 -6.41 15.10 -8.37
CA ILE A 19 -5.74 14.12 -7.51
C ILE A 19 -6.50 14.02 -6.18
N ALA A 20 -6.97 12.83 -5.87
CA ALA A 20 -7.36 12.50 -4.50
C ALA A 20 -6.11 12.16 -3.70
N TRP A 21 -6.05 12.53 -2.42
CA TRP A 21 -5.01 12.05 -1.54
C TRP A 21 -5.55 11.66 -0.18
N THR A 22 -4.90 10.72 0.46
CA THR A 22 -5.18 10.39 1.85
C THR A 22 -3.87 10.15 2.60
N LYS A 23 -3.81 10.69 3.80
CA LYS A 23 -2.66 10.50 4.69
C LYS A 23 -2.79 9.20 5.47
N ASN A 24 -3.99 8.88 5.87
CA ASN A 24 -4.26 7.79 6.82
C ASN A 24 -5.32 6.86 6.25
N LEU A 25 -5.11 5.57 6.45
CA LEU A 25 -6.13 4.55 6.30
C LEU A 25 -6.57 4.14 7.72
N PRO A 26 -7.82 4.45 8.13
CA PRO A 26 -8.23 4.33 9.54
C PRO A 26 -8.55 2.88 9.90
N VAL A 27 -7.54 2.09 10.23
CA VAL A 27 -7.69 0.70 10.68
C VAL A 27 -6.69 0.35 11.77
N ASN A 28 -7.13 -0.49 12.69
CA ASN A 28 -6.25 -1.23 13.59
C ASN A 28 -5.89 -2.56 12.92
N HIS A 29 -4.65 -2.69 12.47
CA HIS A 29 -4.15 -3.93 11.90
C HIS A 29 -3.49 -4.75 12.99
N TRP A 30 -3.98 -5.97 13.23
CA TRP A 30 -3.54 -6.86 14.33
C TRP A 30 -3.48 -6.19 15.71
N GLY A 31 -4.48 -5.33 16.02
CA GLY A 31 -4.54 -4.62 17.29
C GLY A 31 -3.56 -3.44 17.41
N GLN A 32 -2.80 -3.14 16.38
CA GLN A 32 -1.88 -2.00 16.34
C GLN A 32 -2.46 -0.81 15.58
N ARG A 33 -2.16 0.39 16.06
CA ARG A 33 -2.53 1.62 15.37
C ARG A 33 -1.64 1.82 14.16
N THR A 34 -2.19 1.58 12.98
CA THR A 34 -1.55 1.82 11.69
C THR A 34 -2.07 3.09 11.01
N ASP A 35 -2.87 3.88 11.71
CA ASP A 35 -3.47 5.12 11.22
C ASP A 35 -2.49 6.32 11.22
N LYS A 36 -1.27 6.13 11.74
CA LYS A 36 -0.26 7.19 11.81
C LYS A 36 1.01 6.80 11.06
N ILE A 37 1.30 7.56 10.02
CA ILE A 37 2.64 7.56 9.42
C ILE A 37 3.62 8.39 10.27
N SER A 38 4.92 8.14 10.13
CA SER A 38 5.95 8.88 10.85
C SER A 38 5.82 10.39 10.63
N LEU A 39 6.22 11.18 11.63
CA LEU A 39 6.18 12.64 11.57
C LEU A 39 7.02 13.18 10.42
N SER A 40 8.20 12.58 10.17
CA SER A 40 9.09 12.95 9.07
C SER A 40 8.43 12.69 7.71
N SER A 41 7.88 11.49 7.48
CA SER A 41 7.17 11.17 6.23
C SER A 41 5.94 12.05 6.04
N SER A 42 5.19 12.31 7.13
CA SER A 42 4.03 13.18 7.10
C SER A 42 4.37 14.60 6.64
N LYS A 43 5.49 15.17 7.14
CA LYS A 43 5.98 16.50 6.75
C LYS A 43 6.34 16.55 5.26
N ILE A 44 7.06 15.54 4.78
CA ILE A 44 7.50 15.46 3.36
C ILE A 44 6.29 15.31 2.44
N ILE A 45 5.32 14.44 2.78
CA ILE A 45 4.11 14.27 1.98
C ILE A 45 3.29 15.57 1.93
N LYS A 46 3.12 16.26 3.06
CA LYS A 46 2.41 17.55 3.07
C LYS A 46 3.08 18.60 2.19
N ASN A 47 4.41 18.69 2.24
CA ASN A 47 5.17 19.59 1.38
C ASN A 47 4.99 19.26 -0.09
N PHE A 48 4.97 17.97 -0.43
CA PHE A 48 4.70 17.54 -1.80
C PHE A 48 3.28 17.89 -2.26
N ILE A 49 2.27 17.66 -1.42
CA ILE A 49 0.88 18.06 -1.71
C ILE A 49 0.78 19.58 -1.94
N GLN A 50 1.50 20.38 -1.15
CA GLN A 50 1.54 21.83 -1.32
C GLN A 50 2.16 22.22 -2.69
N LYS A 51 3.26 21.59 -3.10
CA LYS A 51 3.85 21.80 -4.44
C LYS A 51 2.87 21.48 -5.57
N LEU A 52 2.09 20.40 -5.45
CA LEU A 52 1.04 20.07 -6.45
C LEU A 52 0.01 21.20 -6.59
N ILE A 53 -0.38 21.81 -5.46
CA ILE A 53 -1.34 22.93 -5.45
C ILE A 53 -0.72 24.17 -6.11
N GLU A 54 0.54 24.48 -5.82
CA GLU A 54 1.30 25.59 -6.42
C GLU A 54 1.39 25.44 -7.95
N GLU A 55 1.55 24.20 -8.43
CA GLU A 55 1.52 23.84 -9.86
C GLU A 55 0.08 23.80 -10.44
N LYS A 56 -0.90 24.32 -9.72
CA LYS A 56 -2.31 24.40 -10.14
C LYS A 56 -2.98 23.05 -10.38
N ILE A 57 -2.46 21.96 -9.81
CA ILE A 57 -3.11 20.66 -9.80
C ILE A 57 -4.23 20.69 -8.74
N THR A 58 -5.43 20.26 -9.11
CA THR A 58 -6.53 20.14 -8.14
C THR A 58 -6.27 18.96 -7.22
N VAL A 59 -6.03 19.23 -5.94
CA VAL A 59 -5.80 18.19 -4.94
C VAL A 59 -6.87 18.23 -3.87
N GLN A 60 -7.49 17.10 -3.57
CA GLN A 60 -8.52 16.98 -2.55
C GLN A 60 -8.23 15.82 -1.59
N GLU A 61 -8.29 16.08 -0.28
CA GLU A 61 -8.18 15.02 0.72
C GLU A 61 -9.43 14.14 0.69
N LYS A 62 -9.19 12.82 0.58
CA LYS A 62 -10.24 11.80 0.63
C LYS A 62 -10.12 11.02 1.93
N LYS A 63 -11.20 10.97 2.67
CA LYS A 63 -11.32 10.13 3.86
C LYS A 63 -12.10 8.87 3.50
N PHE A 64 -11.58 7.73 3.91
CA PHE A 64 -12.26 6.45 3.79
C PHE A 64 -12.94 6.09 5.11
N ALA A 65 -14.11 5.49 5.03
CA ALA A 65 -14.80 4.98 6.20
C ALA A 65 -13.98 3.85 6.84
N PRO A 66 -13.78 3.85 8.17
CA PRO A 66 -13.02 2.80 8.85
C PRO A 66 -13.55 1.40 8.55
N GLU A 67 -14.87 1.24 8.52
CA GLU A 67 -15.55 -0.04 8.26
C GLU A 67 -15.23 -0.58 6.87
N TYR A 68 -15.11 0.32 5.88
CA TYR A 68 -14.73 -0.05 4.52
C TYR A 68 -13.30 -0.61 4.46
N ILE A 69 -12.35 0.10 5.06
CA ILE A 69 -10.95 -0.32 5.08
C ILE A 69 -10.78 -1.61 5.89
N GLN A 70 -11.44 -1.72 7.03
CA GLN A 70 -11.42 -2.91 7.86
C GLN A 70 -12.00 -4.13 7.13
N LYS A 71 -13.11 -3.95 6.39
CA LYS A 71 -13.69 -5.00 5.56
C LYS A 71 -12.71 -5.44 4.47
N ALA A 72 -12.10 -4.49 3.75
CA ALA A 72 -11.12 -4.79 2.71
C ALA A 72 -9.92 -5.59 3.26
N TRP A 73 -9.42 -5.24 4.43
CA TRP A 73 -8.37 -5.98 5.12
C TRP A 73 -8.81 -7.38 5.56
N GLY A 74 -10.04 -7.53 6.05
CA GLY A 74 -10.62 -8.84 6.36
C GLY A 74 -10.62 -9.76 5.15
N VAL A 75 -11.14 -9.26 4.03
CA VAL A 75 -11.18 -9.99 2.76
C VAL A 75 -9.77 -10.35 2.25
N PHE A 76 -8.81 -9.40 2.34
CA PHE A 76 -7.42 -9.65 1.98
C PHE A 76 -6.81 -10.79 2.80
N ASN A 77 -6.96 -10.74 4.13
CA ASN A 77 -6.41 -11.75 5.03
C ASN A 77 -7.04 -13.13 4.80
N GLU A 78 -8.35 -13.20 4.55
CA GLU A 78 -9.02 -14.46 4.25
C GLU A 78 -8.52 -15.07 2.93
N LEU A 79 -8.40 -14.29 1.86
CA LEU A 79 -7.85 -14.75 0.58
C LEU A 79 -6.38 -15.17 0.70
N LEU A 80 -5.58 -14.36 1.39
CA LEU A 80 -4.17 -14.67 1.63
C LEU A 80 -4.01 -15.98 2.42
N SER A 81 -4.87 -16.19 3.44
CA SER A 81 -4.87 -17.43 4.22
C SER A 81 -5.18 -18.66 3.36
N MET A 82 -6.07 -18.54 2.38
CA MET A 82 -6.36 -19.61 1.43
C MET A 82 -5.16 -19.94 0.53
N GLU A 83 -4.44 -18.92 0.06
CA GLU A 83 -3.24 -19.12 -0.75
C GLU A 83 -2.11 -19.78 0.06
N TYR A 84 -1.88 -19.33 1.29
CA TYR A 84 -0.88 -19.96 2.18
C TYR A 84 -1.17 -21.43 2.48
N ASP A 85 -2.45 -21.85 2.47
CA ASP A 85 -2.84 -23.22 2.65
C ASP A 85 -2.25 -24.16 1.61
N PHE A 86 -2.09 -23.67 0.39
CA PHE A 86 -1.49 -24.42 -0.71
C PHE A 86 0.00 -24.68 -0.53
N TYR A 87 0.71 -23.77 0.13
CA TYR A 87 2.18 -23.80 0.23
C TYR A 87 2.71 -24.47 1.49
N PHE A 88 1.89 -24.57 2.55
CA PHE A 88 2.37 -25.10 3.83
C PHE A 88 1.87 -26.51 4.12
N PRO A 89 2.77 -27.45 4.56
CA PRO A 89 2.38 -28.77 5.00
C PRO A 89 1.33 -28.73 6.10
N VAL A 90 0.40 -29.73 6.12
CA VAL A 90 -0.69 -29.82 7.09
C VAL A 90 -0.19 -29.71 8.54
N LEU A 91 0.95 -30.32 8.85
CA LEU A 91 1.54 -30.28 10.19
C LEU A 91 1.92 -28.86 10.63
N PHE A 92 2.52 -28.09 9.71
CA PHE A 92 2.87 -26.69 9.96
C PHE A 92 1.62 -25.85 10.22
N ARG A 93 0.54 -26.09 9.49
CA ARG A 93 -0.74 -25.40 9.65
C ARG A 93 -1.37 -25.65 11.02
N ILE A 94 -1.37 -26.91 11.47
CA ILE A 94 -1.86 -27.29 12.80
C ILE A 94 -1.02 -26.60 13.88
N GLN A 95 0.29 -26.60 13.75
CA GLN A 95 1.21 -25.95 14.70
C GLN A 95 0.98 -24.42 14.73
N ALA A 96 0.86 -23.79 13.60
CA ALA A 96 0.58 -22.35 13.50
C ALA A 96 -0.77 -22.01 14.18
N LYS A 97 -1.79 -22.84 14.00
CA LYS A 97 -3.08 -22.69 14.67
C LYS A 97 -2.96 -22.80 16.20
N LEU A 98 -2.21 -23.75 16.70
CA LEU A 98 -1.99 -23.92 18.14
C LEU A 98 -1.24 -22.74 18.76
N LEU A 99 -0.39 -22.06 17.97
CA LEU A 99 0.36 -20.87 18.38
C LEU A 99 -0.41 -19.56 18.18
N GLY A 100 -1.70 -19.63 17.80
CA GLY A 100 -2.54 -18.42 17.63
C GLY A 100 -2.19 -17.58 16.40
N ASN A 101 -1.52 -18.15 15.40
CA ASN A 101 -1.18 -17.44 14.19
C ASN A 101 -2.46 -17.10 13.40
N PRO A 102 -2.70 -15.84 13.02
CA PRO A 102 -3.90 -15.42 12.29
C PRO A 102 -4.00 -16.01 10.86
N PHE A 103 -2.89 -16.50 10.30
CA PHE A 103 -2.86 -17.21 9.01
C PHE A 103 -3.19 -18.69 9.14
N THR A 104 -3.94 -19.09 10.15
CA THR A 104 -4.28 -20.48 10.37
C THR A 104 -5.48 -20.90 9.56
N VAL A 105 -5.23 -21.94 8.84
CA VAL A 105 -6.09 -22.64 7.92
C VAL A 105 -7.31 -23.22 8.61
N VAL A 106 -8.45 -22.72 8.20
CA VAL A 106 -9.71 -23.45 8.31
C VAL A 106 -9.99 -24.01 6.90
N PRO A 107 -10.38 -25.27 6.74
CA PRO A 107 -10.85 -25.77 5.46
C PRO A 107 -11.96 -24.85 4.96
N TYR A 108 -11.77 -24.25 3.81
CA TYR A 108 -12.77 -23.36 3.24
C TYR A 108 -13.74 -24.19 2.41
N SER A 109 -15.04 -23.97 2.65
CA SER A 109 -16.05 -24.48 1.74
C SER A 109 -16.08 -23.64 0.45
N TYR A 110 -16.59 -24.23 -0.62
CA TYR A 110 -16.78 -23.51 -1.88
C TYR A 110 -17.70 -22.29 -1.69
N GLU A 111 -18.75 -22.40 -0.90
CA GLU A 111 -19.67 -21.30 -0.60
C GLU A 111 -18.94 -20.15 0.11
N LYS A 112 -18.06 -20.44 1.07
CA LYS A 112 -17.26 -19.43 1.75
C LYS A 112 -16.32 -18.71 0.77
N TYR A 113 -15.68 -19.47 -0.11
CA TYR A 113 -14.81 -18.87 -1.15
C TYR A 113 -15.60 -17.94 -2.07
N GLN A 114 -16.78 -18.36 -2.56
CA GLN A 114 -17.63 -17.51 -3.39
C GLN A 114 -18.11 -16.24 -2.65
N HIS A 115 -18.43 -16.38 -1.35
CA HIS A 115 -18.79 -15.23 -0.53
C HIS A 115 -17.66 -14.21 -0.43
N ILE A 116 -16.43 -14.66 -0.16
CA ILE A 116 -15.27 -13.78 -0.05
C ILE A 116 -14.97 -13.08 -1.38
N LEU A 117 -15.09 -13.78 -2.51
CA LEU A 117 -14.95 -13.16 -3.83
C LEU A 117 -16.00 -12.07 -4.08
N THR A 118 -17.24 -12.30 -3.64
CA THR A 118 -18.31 -11.31 -3.73
C THR A 118 -18.00 -10.08 -2.88
N GLU A 119 -17.50 -10.26 -1.67
CA GLU A 119 -17.09 -9.16 -0.79
C GLU A 119 -15.89 -8.38 -1.38
N ARG A 120 -14.93 -9.07 -2.01
CA ARG A 120 -13.84 -8.42 -2.73
C ARG A 120 -14.38 -7.54 -3.85
N ASP A 121 -15.29 -8.05 -4.66
CA ASP A 121 -15.85 -7.30 -5.80
C ASP A 121 -16.67 -6.08 -5.35
N GLN A 122 -17.37 -6.17 -4.22
CA GLN A 122 -18.03 -5.02 -3.59
C GLN A 122 -16.98 -3.98 -3.14
N THR A 123 -15.89 -4.42 -2.52
CA THR A 123 -14.79 -3.55 -2.07
C THR A 123 -14.15 -2.82 -3.26
N ILE A 124 -13.90 -3.53 -4.36
CA ILE A 124 -13.41 -2.97 -5.61
C ILE A 124 -14.37 -1.90 -6.15
N SER A 125 -15.66 -2.21 -6.20
CA SER A 125 -16.68 -1.29 -6.74
C SER A 125 -16.73 0.04 -5.96
N ILE A 126 -16.53 0.02 -4.65
CA ILE A 126 -16.48 1.22 -3.83
C ILE A 126 -15.21 2.03 -4.13
N MET A 127 -14.05 1.40 -4.28
CA MET A 127 -12.80 2.08 -4.60
C MET A 127 -12.85 2.70 -6.00
N GLU A 128 -13.42 2.01 -6.98
CA GLU A 128 -13.52 2.51 -8.36
C GLU A 128 -14.31 3.82 -8.47
N LYS A 129 -15.25 4.09 -7.56
CA LYS A 129 -15.97 5.38 -7.50
C LYS A 129 -15.06 6.58 -7.22
N VAL A 130 -13.89 6.36 -6.59
CA VAL A 130 -12.89 7.43 -6.42
C VAL A 130 -12.43 7.92 -7.78
N PHE A 131 -12.18 7.01 -8.70
CA PHE A 131 -11.63 7.31 -10.03
C PHE A 131 -12.67 7.83 -11.05
N GLU A 132 -13.94 7.95 -10.66
CA GLU A 132 -14.95 8.69 -11.46
C GLU A 132 -14.66 10.19 -11.45
N ASN A 133 -14.06 10.70 -10.37
CA ASN A 133 -13.82 12.12 -10.14
C ASN A 133 -12.35 12.51 -10.11
N TYR A 134 -11.44 11.55 -10.02
CA TYR A 134 -10.01 11.79 -9.88
C TYR A 134 -9.19 10.97 -10.90
N ASP A 135 -8.08 11.54 -11.33
CA ASP A 135 -7.15 10.88 -12.25
C ASP A 135 -6.25 9.87 -11.53
N ALA A 136 -5.96 10.12 -10.26
CA ALA A 136 -5.24 9.21 -9.39
C ALA A 136 -5.57 9.45 -7.91
N LEU A 137 -5.29 8.44 -7.08
CA LEU A 137 -5.28 8.53 -5.63
C LEU A 137 -3.83 8.45 -5.15
N VAL A 138 -3.42 9.38 -4.29
CA VAL A 138 -2.08 9.45 -3.72
C VAL A 138 -2.12 9.15 -2.22
N LEU A 139 -1.23 8.30 -1.75
CA LEU A 139 -1.14 7.92 -0.33
C LEU A 139 0.28 7.43 0.02
N PRO A 140 0.61 7.30 1.32
CA PRO A 140 1.89 6.76 1.76
C PRO A 140 2.15 5.35 1.20
N VAL A 141 3.43 4.97 1.07
CA VAL A 141 3.84 3.59 0.74
C VAL A 141 3.90 2.74 2.00
N THR A 142 4.51 3.30 3.05
CA THR A 142 4.76 2.64 4.33
C THR A 142 4.45 3.58 5.50
N LEU A 143 4.45 3.06 6.71
CA LEU A 143 4.25 3.87 7.92
C LEU A 143 5.43 4.78 8.25
N GLY A 144 6.63 4.47 7.77
CA GLY A 144 7.85 5.24 8.04
C GLY A 144 8.81 5.28 6.87
N SER A 145 10.00 5.79 7.12
CA SER A 145 11.15 5.67 6.21
C SER A 145 11.77 4.28 6.30
N ALA A 146 12.74 3.99 5.43
CA ALA A 146 13.51 2.76 5.49
C ALA A 146 14.12 2.56 6.90
N TYR A 147 14.13 1.33 7.35
CA TYR A 147 14.71 0.90 8.63
C TYR A 147 15.83 -0.10 8.37
N LYS A 148 16.59 -0.43 9.41
CA LYS A 148 17.72 -1.37 9.30
C LYS A 148 17.23 -2.77 8.93
N HIS A 149 18.02 -3.49 8.13
CA HIS A 149 17.76 -4.90 7.87
C HIS A 149 17.67 -5.67 9.18
N VAL A 150 16.66 -6.51 9.27
CA VAL A 150 16.43 -7.43 10.38
C VAL A 150 16.76 -8.83 9.88
N GLU A 151 17.70 -9.49 10.55
CA GLU A 151 18.03 -10.87 10.21
C GLU A 151 17.07 -11.84 10.91
N PRO A 152 16.57 -12.86 10.19
CA PRO A 152 15.73 -13.87 10.79
C PRO A 152 16.49 -14.64 11.87
N LYS A 153 15.89 -14.80 13.06
CA LYS A 153 16.45 -15.58 14.17
C LYS A 153 15.94 -17.01 14.10
N TYR A 154 16.89 -17.95 14.14
CA TYR A 154 16.60 -19.37 14.19
C TYR A 154 17.02 -19.95 15.53
N GLU A 155 16.20 -20.78 16.14
CA GLU A 155 16.53 -21.58 17.32
C GLU A 155 16.11 -23.04 17.07
N ASN A 156 17.07 -23.96 17.26
CA ASN A 156 16.87 -25.39 16.98
C ASN A 156 16.34 -25.70 15.58
N GLY A 157 16.73 -24.91 14.56
CA GLY A 157 16.26 -25.05 13.18
C GLY A 157 14.84 -24.51 12.95
N MET A 158 14.19 -23.96 13.95
CA MET A 158 12.90 -23.35 13.87
C MET A 158 13.04 -21.82 13.77
N LEU A 159 12.38 -21.21 12.81
CA LEU A 159 12.35 -19.76 12.63
C LEU A 159 11.50 -19.15 13.74
N LEU A 160 12.13 -18.45 14.68
CA LEU A 160 11.46 -17.87 15.84
C LEU A 160 10.86 -16.50 15.55
N ASN A 161 11.52 -15.74 14.68
CA ASN A 161 11.09 -14.39 14.37
C ASN A 161 11.34 -14.09 12.90
N PHE A 162 10.26 -13.84 12.17
CA PHE A 162 10.36 -13.43 10.76
C PHE A 162 10.82 -11.98 10.64
N MET A 163 10.46 -11.15 11.61
CA MET A 163 10.68 -9.73 11.54
C MET A 163 10.66 -9.12 12.94
N GLU A 164 11.73 -8.44 13.32
CA GLU A 164 11.72 -7.68 14.58
C GLU A 164 10.81 -6.46 14.43
N PRO A 165 10.06 -6.09 15.48
CA PRO A 165 9.27 -4.87 15.47
C PRO A 165 10.13 -3.64 15.18
N VAL A 166 9.56 -2.69 14.44
CA VAL A 166 10.22 -1.44 14.03
C VAL A 166 9.78 -0.31 14.96
N LYS A 167 10.71 0.54 15.34
CA LYS A 167 10.39 1.74 16.14
C LYS A 167 10.14 2.92 15.21
N ILE A 168 8.91 3.45 15.23
CA ILE A 168 8.51 4.64 14.47
C ILE A 168 8.05 5.72 15.45
N ASP A 169 8.70 6.87 15.46
CA ASP A 169 8.42 8.00 16.38
C ASP A 169 8.29 7.61 17.86
N GLY A 170 9.06 6.58 18.28
CA GLY A 170 9.04 6.07 19.64
C GLY A 170 8.07 4.92 19.91
N GLU A 171 7.12 4.66 19.05
CA GLU A 171 6.18 3.53 19.12
C GLU A 171 6.78 2.28 18.47
N ILE A 172 6.54 1.12 19.07
CA ILE A 172 6.95 -0.19 18.54
C ILE A 172 5.82 -0.73 17.69
N ILE A 173 6.11 -1.00 16.42
CA ILE A 173 5.12 -1.46 15.42
C ILE A 173 5.65 -2.74 14.78
N GLU A 174 4.77 -3.72 14.60
CA GLU A 174 5.12 -4.96 13.89
C GLU A 174 5.63 -4.64 12.47
N ASN A 175 6.77 -5.21 12.12
CA ASN A 175 7.44 -4.95 10.85
C ASN A 175 6.51 -5.16 9.65
N ILE A 176 5.79 -6.29 9.62
CA ILE A 176 4.86 -6.61 8.54
C ILE A 176 3.74 -5.55 8.39
N ALA A 177 3.30 -4.93 9.49
CA ALA A 177 2.32 -3.85 9.45
C ALA A 177 2.93 -2.58 8.84
N VAL A 178 4.23 -2.31 9.11
CA VAL A 178 4.93 -1.17 8.52
C VAL A 178 4.98 -1.28 7.00
N ASP A 179 5.33 -2.44 6.48
CA ASP A 179 5.61 -2.64 5.05
C ASP A 179 4.36 -2.85 4.21
N THR A 180 3.36 -3.52 4.76
CA THR A 180 2.25 -4.05 3.94
C THR A 180 0.96 -3.27 4.07
N PHE A 181 0.82 -2.45 5.11
CA PHE A 181 -0.45 -1.82 5.45
C PHE A 181 -1.07 -0.99 4.32
N TYR A 182 -0.27 -0.19 3.63
CA TYR A 182 -0.75 0.64 2.53
C TYR A 182 -0.75 -0.06 1.17
N THR A 183 0.07 -1.10 0.98
CA THR A 183 0.27 -1.72 -0.33
C THR A 183 -0.69 -2.87 -0.59
N ASN A 184 -0.98 -3.70 0.40
CA ASN A 184 -1.80 -4.90 0.25
C ASN A 184 -3.26 -4.60 -0.15
N LEU A 185 -3.78 -3.43 0.22
CA LEU A 185 -5.12 -3.02 -0.15
C LEU A 185 -5.31 -2.96 -1.67
N PHE A 186 -4.33 -2.42 -2.40
CA PHE A 186 -4.39 -2.30 -3.86
C PHE A 186 -4.02 -3.60 -4.57
N ASN A 187 -3.25 -4.48 -3.93
CA ASN A 187 -3.06 -5.85 -4.39
C ASN A 187 -4.40 -6.61 -4.38
N LEU A 188 -5.19 -6.49 -3.31
CA LEU A 188 -6.53 -7.07 -3.25
C LEU A 188 -7.44 -6.56 -4.36
N MET A 189 -7.39 -5.24 -4.59
CA MET A 189 -8.32 -4.57 -5.51
C MET A 189 -7.87 -4.65 -6.97
N GLY A 190 -6.61 -4.97 -7.25
CA GLY A 190 -6.06 -5.05 -8.60
C GLY A 190 -5.93 -3.69 -9.29
N ASN A 191 -5.74 -2.63 -8.54
CA ASN A 191 -5.45 -1.32 -9.08
C ASN A 191 -3.98 -1.22 -9.50
N PRO A 192 -3.65 -0.58 -10.63
CA PRO A 192 -2.25 -0.28 -10.95
C PRO A 192 -1.69 0.76 -9.98
N VAL A 193 -0.44 0.56 -9.56
CA VAL A 193 0.25 1.44 -8.60
C VAL A 193 1.65 1.76 -9.09
N ILE A 194 2.04 3.02 -8.97
CA ILE A 194 3.41 3.49 -9.21
C ILE A 194 3.88 4.18 -7.94
N VAL A 195 5.09 3.85 -7.50
CA VAL A 195 5.75 4.56 -6.40
C VAL A 195 6.71 5.59 -6.98
N ILE A 196 6.58 6.84 -6.52
CA ILE A 196 7.51 7.92 -6.89
C ILE A 196 8.20 8.47 -5.64
N PRO A 197 9.52 8.77 -5.69
CA PRO A 197 10.22 9.46 -4.62
C PRO A 197 9.79 10.93 -4.57
N ILE A 198 9.58 11.46 -3.36
CA ILE A 198 9.10 12.85 -3.17
C ILE A 198 9.98 13.67 -2.24
N GLY A 199 11.01 13.09 -1.68
CA GLY A 199 11.96 13.78 -0.80
C GLY A 199 12.75 12.85 0.10
N PHE A 200 13.45 13.47 1.05
CA PHE A 200 14.34 12.78 1.99
C PHE A 200 14.05 13.25 3.41
N THR A 201 14.17 12.32 4.37
CA THR A 201 14.18 12.66 5.79
C THR A 201 15.39 13.49 6.15
N GLU A 202 15.41 14.07 7.36
CA GLU A 202 16.58 14.79 7.89
C GLU A 202 17.83 13.89 8.01
N SER A 203 17.61 12.57 8.18
CA SER A 203 18.68 11.54 8.17
C SER A 203 19.10 11.09 6.75
N GLY A 204 18.55 11.67 5.69
CA GLY A 204 18.90 11.37 4.30
C GLY A 204 18.20 10.13 3.71
N LEU A 205 17.24 9.52 4.43
CA LEU A 205 16.49 8.37 3.93
C LEU A 205 15.40 8.82 2.94
N PRO A 206 15.21 8.13 1.80
CA PRO A 206 14.21 8.51 0.82
C PRO A 206 12.79 8.24 1.35
N VAL A 207 11.86 9.09 0.93
CA VAL A 207 10.43 8.94 1.17
C VAL A 207 9.71 8.94 -0.16
N GLY A 208 8.87 7.92 -0.38
CA GLY A 208 8.03 7.78 -1.55
C GLY A 208 6.55 7.89 -1.23
N ILE A 209 5.76 8.04 -2.28
CA ILE A 209 4.30 7.91 -2.25
C ILE A 209 3.84 6.91 -3.29
N GLN A 210 2.70 6.27 -3.03
CA GLN A 210 1.96 5.52 -4.03
C GLN A 210 1.07 6.47 -4.84
N VAL A 211 1.11 6.31 -6.15
CA VAL A 211 0.14 6.87 -7.10
C VAL A 211 -0.68 5.71 -7.63
N VAL A 212 -1.93 5.66 -7.25
CA VAL A 212 -2.85 4.57 -7.58
C VAL A 212 -3.79 5.01 -8.67
N GLY A 213 -3.97 4.19 -9.69
CA GLY A 213 -4.87 4.41 -10.81
C GLY A 213 -6.13 3.57 -10.77
N ARG A 214 -7.07 3.89 -11.64
CA ARG A 214 -8.21 3.05 -11.93
C ARG A 214 -7.74 1.69 -12.47
N ARG A 215 -8.46 0.63 -12.18
CA ARG A 215 -8.16 -0.70 -12.74
C ARG A 215 -8.06 -0.61 -14.27
N TRP A 216 -7.11 -1.35 -14.83
CA TRP A 216 -6.86 -1.42 -16.30
C TRP A 216 -6.47 -0.08 -16.95
N SER A 217 -6.03 0.91 -16.17
CA SER A 217 -5.61 2.21 -16.68
C SER A 217 -4.11 2.47 -16.54
N ASP A 218 -3.28 1.45 -16.65
CA ASP A 218 -1.83 1.48 -16.45
C ASP A 218 -1.16 2.57 -17.29
N ALA A 219 -1.48 2.65 -18.60
CA ALA A 219 -0.93 3.66 -19.50
C ALA A 219 -1.27 5.09 -19.06
N LYS A 220 -2.51 5.33 -18.60
CA LYS A 220 -2.91 6.63 -18.06
C LYS A 220 -2.16 6.94 -16.78
N LEU A 221 -2.02 5.95 -15.89
CA LEU A 221 -1.34 6.12 -14.62
C LEU A 221 0.14 6.48 -14.81
N LEU A 222 0.84 5.87 -15.78
CA LEU A 222 2.23 6.20 -16.11
C LEU A 222 2.39 7.68 -16.48
N ILE A 223 1.47 8.24 -17.27
CA ILE A 223 1.49 9.66 -17.64
C ILE A 223 1.25 10.55 -16.42
N VAL A 224 0.24 10.23 -15.61
CA VAL A 224 -0.06 11.00 -14.39
C VAL A 224 1.11 10.93 -13.41
N ALA A 225 1.64 9.73 -13.14
CA ALA A 225 2.76 9.57 -12.23
C ALA A 225 4.03 10.32 -12.70
N LYS A 226 4.31 10.33 -14.01
CA LYS A 226 5.39 11.13 -14.59
C LYS A 226 5.21 12.63 -14.32
N GLN A 227 3.99 13.16 -14.47
CA GLN A 227 3.70 14.56 -14.17
C GLN A 227 3.88 14.88 -12.68
N LEU A 228 3.43 13.99 -11.79
CA LEU A 228 3.63 14.16 -10.35
C LEU A 228 5.11 14.06 -9.96
N PHE A 229 5.88 13.19 -10.63
CA PHE A 229 7.31 13.06 -10.42
C PHE A 229 8.07 14.32 -10.86
N GLU A 230 7.69 14.95 -11.98
CA GLU A 230 8.26 16.22 -12.42
C GLU A 230 8.06 17.33 -11.37
N VAL A 231 6.91 17.35 -10.67
CA VAL A 231 6.65 18.29 -9.56
C VAL A 231 7.44 17.93 -8.30
N ALA A 232 7.69 16.64 -8.04
CA ALA A 232 8.49 16.21 -6.89
C ALA A 232 9.91 16.75 -6.94
N GLY A 233 10.49 16.82 -8.13
CA GLY A 233 11.84 17.30 -8.39
C GLY A 233 12.80 16.16 -8.73
N ASP A 234 14.09 16.48 -8.75
CA ASP A 234 15.12 15.57 -9.23
C ASP A 234 15.25 14.29 -8.39
N PHE A 235 15.40 13.18 -9.10
CA PHE A 235 15.80 11.91 -8.48
C PHE A 235 17.26 11.98 -8.06
N ARG A 236 17.52 11.57 -6.82
CA ARG A 236 18.88 11.50 -6.30
C ARG A 236 19.30 10.02 -6.22
N HIS A 237 20.38 9.68 -6.93
CA HIS A 237 20.94 8.33 -6.86
C HIS A 237 21.47 8.00 -5.46
N PRO A 238 21.35 6.75 -5.00
CA PRO A 238 22.00 6.33 -3.77
C PRO A 238 23.52 6.52 -3.84
N PRO A 239 24.20 6.83 -2.73
CA PRO A 239 25.64 6.91 -2.69
C PRO A 239 26.30 5.62 -3.22
N GLY A 240 27.31 5.77 -4.10
CA GLY A 240 28.00 4.63 -4.73
C GLY A 240 27.34 4.07 -6.00
N PHE A 241 26.18 4.59 -6.42
CA PHE A 241 25.46 4.20 -7.64
C PHE A 241 25.36 5.34 -8.66
N MET A 242 26.27 6.30 -8.59
CA MET A 242 26.38 7.32 -9.63
C MET A 242 27.16 6.73 -10.81
N ASN A 243 26.56 6.74 -11.99
CA ASN A 243 27.22 6.50 -13.26
C ASN A 243 28.03 7.72 -13.66
#